data_cdee16f8340029df67d2c52b02a0d13c
#
_entry.id   cdee16f8340029df67d2c52b02a0d13c
#
_cell.length_a   1.000
_cell.length_b   1.000
_cell.length_c   1.000
_cell.angle_alpha   90.00
_cell.angle_beta   90.00
_cell.angle_gamma   90.00
#
_symmetry.space_group_name_H-M   'P 1'
#
loop_
_entity.id
_entity.type
_entity.pdbx_description
1 polymer ?
#
loop_
_entity_poly.entity_id
_entity_poly.type
_entity_poly.pdbx_seq_one_letter_code
_entity_poly.pdbx_strand_id
1 'polypeptide(L)'
;MTHRLLGAALLLIATAASAADLKVGFMPGPYRDAFAKGIAPQLEKKGYTIQYVEFSQGVQPNDAVERGQIDANIFQHTIYLEANNKSQKFDLVPIVHVPTPPMGLYSKRYKSLADVPEGATVTVPQDPVNTARALRILAAAGWVTIKPGVDPVALSERDLSANPKKLKIIPVDAAQAPRSLDDADLAAIQGNFAVAYGLRLTEALKLEDMTLPYVNVVAVKRSNKDAKFAQDIVAAYRAPEFQRLFESNAVWKGYRLPDYFTPTTTASSGKP
;
A
#
# COMPACT_ATOMS: atom_id res chain seq x y z
N MET A 1 -74.53 27.20 16.68
CA MET A 1 -73.82 26.13 15.96
C MET A 1 -72.43 26.66 15.60
N THR A 2 -71.43 26.31 16.41
CA THR A 2 -70.05 26.77 16.24
C THR A 2 -69.19 25.57 15.86
N HIS A 3 -68.73 25.52 14.59
CA HIS A 3 -67.80 24.50 14.09
C HIS A 3 -66.36 24.87 14.50
N ARG A 4 -65.75 24.07 15.35
CA ARG A 4 -64.32 24.09 15.66
C ARG A 4 -63.57 23.22 14.63
N LEU A 5 -62.79 23.86 13.76
CA LEU A 5 -61.84 23.19 12.87
C LEU A 5 -60.57 22.89 13.69
N LEU A 6 -60.31 21.58 13.97
CA LEU A 6 -59.04 21.10 14.47
C LEU A 6 -58.02 20.98 13.28
N GLY A 7 -57.07 21.85 13.25
CA GLY A 7 -55.93 21.73 12.34
C GLY A 7 -54.90 20.77 12.89
N ALA A 8 -54.73 19.60 12.26
CA ALA A 8 -53.68 18.66 12.58
C ALA A 8 -52.35 19.16 11.96
N ALA A 9 -51.44 19.66 12.79
CA ALA A 9 -50.06 19.97 12.38
C ALA A 9 -49.26 18.65 12.26
N LEU A 10 -48.94 18.24 11.02
CA LEU A 10 -47.96 17.17 10.76
C LEU A 10 -46.58 17.70 11.10
N LEU A 11 -45.99 17.26 12.21
CA LEU A 11 -44.56 17.42 12.51
C LEU A 11 -43.76 16.46 11.60
N LEU A 12 -43.13 17.00 10.55
CA LEU A 12 -42.06 16.28 9.83
C LEU A 12 -40.85 16.19 10.77
N ILE A 13 -40.65 15.03 11.39
CA ILE A 13 -39.40 14.71 12.08
C ILE A 13 -38.37 14.40 10.98
N ALA A 14 -37.54 15.39 10.63
CA ALA A 14 -36.36 15.16 9.85
C ALA A 14 -35.38 14.35 10.71
N THR A 15 -35.28 13.04 10.46
CA THR A 15 -34.21 12.22 11.02
C THR A 15 -32.89 12.70 10.42
N ALA A 16 -32.15 13.49 11.19
CA ALA A 16 -30.76 13.79 10.86
C ALA A 16 -30.04 12.45 10.77
N ALA A 17 -29.67 12.03 9.58
CA ALA A 17 -28.80 10.87 9.41
C ALA A 17 -27.49 11.20 10.15
N SER A 18 -27.23 10.53 11.27
CA SER A 18 -25.97 10.66 11.98
C SER A 18 -24.86 10.22 11.02
N ALA A 19 -23.88 11.10 10.80
CA ALA A 19 -22.69 10.72 10.05
C ALA A 19 -22.05 9.48 10.70
N ALA A 20 -21.79 8.48 9.91
CA ALA A 20 -21.12 7.26 10.40
C ALA A 20 -19.60 7.51 10.43
N ASP A 21 -19.00 7.40 11.61
CA ASP A 21 -17.54 7.47 11.73
C ASP A 21 -16.90 6.27 11.00
N LEU A 22 -15.90 6.53 10.17
CA LEU A 22 -15.11 5.53 9.47
C LEU A 22 -13.63 5.76 9.79
N LYS A 23 -13.06 4.84 10.56
CA LYS A 23 -11.67 4.90 11.00
C LYS A 23 -10.79 4.09 10.07
N VAL A 24 -9.82 4.75 9.41
CA VAL A 24 -8.92 4.10 8.45
C VAL A 24 -7.47 4.24 8.90
N GLY A 25 -6.78 3.10 8.96
CA GLY A 25 -5.41 3.00 9.42
C GLY A 25 -4.39 3.03 8.27
N PHE A 26 -3.28 3.73 8.49
CA PHE A 26 -2.20 3.91 7.51
C PHE A 26 -0.83 3.73 8.17
N MET A 27 0.14 3.30 7.36
CA MET A 27 1.57 3.45 7.64
C MET A 27 2.12 4.67 6.92
N PRO A 28 3.30 5.20 7.29
CA PRO A 28 3.94 6.29 6.56
C PRO A 28 4.01 6.00 5.07
N GLY A 29 3.65 7.00 4.25
CA GLY A 29 3.68 6.88 2.82
C GLY A 29 2.50 7.56 2.10
N PRO A 30 2.32 7.29 0.80
CA PRO A 30 1.41 8.03 -0.06
C PRO A 30 -0.07 7.61 0.09
N TYR A 31 -0.36 6.51 0.78
CA TYR A 31 -1.72 5.94 0.81
C TYR A 31 -2.74 6.84 1.51
N ARG A 32 -2.34 7.45 2.65
CA ARG A 32 -3.19 8.41 3.36
C ARG A 32 -3.53 9.61 2.47
N ASP A 33 -2.54 10.14 1.77
CA ASP A 33 -2.68 11.30 0.91
C ASP A 33 -3.59 11.00 -0.30
N ALA A 34 -3.39 9.84 -0.95
CA ALA A 34 -4.22 9.38 -2.05
C ALA A 34 -5.68 9.12 -1.58
N PHE A 35 -5.85 8.53 -0.40
CA PHE A 35 -7.17 8.31 0.19
C PHE A 35 -7.86 9.64 0.51
N ALA A 36 -7.18 10.56 1.18
CA ALA A 36 -7.73 11.85 1.57
C ALA A 36 -8.14 12.71 0.36
N LYS A 37 -7.36 12.67 -0.72
CA LYS A 37 -7.62 13.47 -1.92
C LYS A 37 -8.67 12.84 -2.85
N GLY A 38 -8.71 11.52 -2.94
CA GLY A 38 -9.51 10.85 -3.97
C GLY A 38 -10.65 9.98 -3.47
N ILE A 39 -10.56 9.45 -2.26
CA ILE A 39 -11.54 8.50 -1.71
C ILE A 39 -12.43 9.18 -0.66
N ALA A 40 -11.83 9.86 0.32
CA ALA A 40 -12.57 10.50 1.41
C ALA A 40 -13.68 11.44 0.93
N PRO A 41 -13.48 12.34 -0.08
CA PRO A 41 -14.55 13.23 -0.54
C PRO A 41 -15.77 12.48 -1.13
N GLN A 42 -15.57 11.27 -1.66
CA GLN A 42 -16.66 10.45 -2.19
C GLN A 42 -17.43 9.78 -1.04
N LEU A 43 -16.74 9.37 0.03
CA LEU A 43 -17.35 8.78 1.22
C LEU A 43 -18.09 9.84 2.05
N GLU A 44 -17.52 11.03 2.20
CA GLU A 44 -18.14 12.16 2.90
C GLU A 44 -19.46 12.57 2.27
N LYS A 45 -19.56 12.57 0.93
CA LYS A 45 -20.84 12.78 0.21
C LYS A 45 -21.90 11.70 0.52
N LYS A 46 -21.48 10.53 1.02
CA LYS A 46 -22.36 9.45 1.46
C LYS A 46 -22.67 9.49 2.96
N GLY A 47 -22.21 10.53 3.67
CA GLY A 47 -22.47 10.75 5.09
C GLY A 47 -21.46 10.10 6.04
N TYR A 48 -20.25 9.76 5.58
CA TYR A 48 -19.18 9.31 6.46
C TYR A 48 -18.36 10.48 7.00
N THR A 49 -17.93 10.37 8.26
CA THR A 49 -16.86 11.20 8.84
C THR A 49 -15.60 10.35 8.90
N ILE A 50 -14.52 10.79 8.22
CA ILE A 50 -13.29 10.01 8.11
C ILE A 50 -12.34 10.35 9.27
N GLN A 51 -11.91 9.31 10.01
CA GLN A 51 -10.88 9.40 11.02
C GLN A 51 -9.62 8.67 10.52
N TYR A 52 -8.51 9.40 10.42
CA TYR A 52 -7.23 8.88 9.97
C TYR A 52 -6.42 8.43 11.17
N VAL A 53 -5.97 7.17 11.19
CA VAL A 53 -5.13 6.61 12.26
C VAL A 53 -3.78 6.22 11.68
N GLU A 54 -2.70 6.76 12.22
CA GLU A 54 -1.34 6.45 11.76
C GLU A 54 -0.64 5.49 12.71
N PHE A 55 0.09 4.55 12.13
CA PHE A 55 0.85 3.53 12.83
C PHE A 55 2.32 3.60 12.43
N SER A 56 3.21 3.14 13.31
CA SER A 56 4.66 3.11 13.07
C SER A 56 5.23 1.71 12.84
N GLN A 57 4.48 0.66 13.20
CA GLN A 57 4.91 -0.74 13.09
C GLN A 57 3.89 -1.56 12.29
N GLY A 58 4.38 -2.39 11.36
CA GLY A 58 3.56 -3.06 10.35
C GLY A 58 2.49 -4.05 10.84
N VAL A 59 2.61 -4.61 12.06
CA VAL A 59 1.57 -5.51 12.62
C VAL A 59 0.41 -4.73 13.24
N GLN A 60 0.67 -3.54 13.77
CA GLN A 60 -0.31 -2.75 14.52
C GLN A 60 -1.60 -2.45 13.76
N PRO A 61 -1.58 -2.04 12.47
CA PRO A 61 -2.82 -1.76 11.74
C PRO A 61 -3.72 -2.99 11.60
N ASN A 62 -3.14 -4.20 11.48
CA ASN A 62 -3.92 -5.44 11.39
C ASN A 62 -4.54 -5.81 12.73
N ASP A 63 -3.80 -5.70 13.83
CA ASP A 63 -4.33 -5.91 15.18
C ASP A 63 -5.47 -4.93 15.49
N ALA A 64 -5.34 -3.67 15.10
CA ALA A 64 -6.36 -2.64 15.29
C ALA A 64 -7.66 -2.96 14.51
N VAL A 65 -7.57 -3.47 13.26
CA VAL A 65 -8.75 -3.95 12.50
C VAL A 65 -9.36 -5.17 13.16
N GLU A 66 -8.53 -6.15 13.55
CA GLU A 66 -9.03 -7.38 14.18
C GLU A 66 -9.82 -7.08 15.46
N ARG A 67 -9.35 -6.13 16.25
CA ARG A 67 -10.01 -5.68 17.51
C ARG A 67 -11.16 -4.70 17.29
N GLY A 68 -11.45 -4.27 16.06
CA GLY A 68 -12.48 -3.28 15.75
C GLY A 68 -12.15 -1.86 16.26
N GLN A 69 -10.88 -1.55 16.47
CA GLN A 69 -10.43 -0.21 16.85
C GLN A 69 -10.40 0.74 15.65
N ILE A 70 -10.19 0.17 14.45
CA ILE A 70 -10.34 0.81 13.15
C ILE A 70 -11.14 -0.12 12.23
N ASP A 71 -11.78 0.45 11.21
CA ASP A 71 -12.66 -0.28 10.28
C ASP A 71 -11.90 -0.92 9.13
N ALA A 72 -10.86 -0.24 8.66
CA ALA A 72 -10.02 -0.68 7.54
C ALA A 72 -8.58 -0.22 7.70
N ASN A 73 -7.63 -0.87 7.03
CA ASN A 73 -6.27 -0.36 6.86
C ASN A 73 -5.80 -0.42 5.41
N ILE A 74 -4.79 0.43 5.09
CA ILE A 74 -4.21 0.53 3.74
C ILE A 74 -2.70 0.72 3.89
N PHE A 75 -1.95 -0.39 3.81
CA PHE A 75 -0.48 -0.33 3.91
C PHE A 75 0.22 -1.58 3.37
N GLN A 76 -0.51 -2.66 3.14
CA GLN A 76 0.02 -4.00 2.90
C GLN A 76 -0.53 -4.63 1.63
N HIS A 77 0.24 -5.54 1.05
CA HIS A 77 -0.18 -6.38 -0.05
C HIS A 77 -0.75 -7.73 0.43
N THR A 78 -1.44 -8.44 -0.45
CA THR A 78 -2.17 -9.68 -0.11
C THR A 78 -1.28 -10.73 0.56
N ILE A 79 -0.06 -10.96 0.05
CA ILE A 79 0.86 -11.96 0.62
C ILE A 79 1.25 -11.61 2.07
N TYR A 80 1.51 -10.33 2.36
CA TYR A 80 1.82 -9.90 3.73
C TYR A 80 0.60 -10.05 4.64
N LEU A 81 -0.60 -9.69 4.16
CA LEU A 81 -1.86 -9.87 4.89
C LEU A 81 -2.08 -11.35 5.26
N GLU A 82 -1.92 -12.26 4.30
CA GLU A 82 -2.09 -13.70 4.52
C GLU A 82 -1.05 -14.26 5.50
N ALA A 83 0.21 -13.84 5.40
CA ALA A 83 1.26 -14.23 6.35
C ALA A 83 0.94 -13.76 7.78
N ASN A 84 0.42 -12.53 7.94
CA ASN A 84 0.00 -12.01 9.24
C ASN A 84 -1.24 -12.73 9.76
N ASN A 85 -2.25 -12.98 8.94
CA ASN A 85 -3.42 -13.77 9.32
C ASN A 85 -3.00 -15.13 9.89
N LYS A 86 -2.09 -15.82 9.18
CA LYS A 86 -1.58 -17.14 9.62
C LYS A 86 -0.81 -17.07 10.93
N SER A 87 0.11 -16.11 11.06
CA SER A 87 1.01 -16.03 12.23
C SER A 87 0.33 -15.48 13.48
N GLN A 88 -0.57 -14.51 13.34
CA GLN A 88 -1.26 -13.82 14.43
C GLN A 88 -2.67 -14.33 14.68
N LYS A 89 -3.18 -15.24 13.83
CA LYS A 89 -4.57 -15.75 13.86
C LYS A 89 -5.61 -14.65 13.67
N PHE A 90 -5.31 -13.69 12.78
CA PHE A 90 -6.25 -12.67 12.38
C PHE A 90 -7.21 -13.20 11.32
N ASP A 91 -8.41 -12.62 11.24
CA ASP A 91 -9.40 -12.93 10.21
C ASP A 91 -9.71 -11.70 9.33
N LEU A 92 -8.67 -11.21 8.67
CA LEU A 92 -8.75 -10.06 7.77
C LEU A 92 -8.80 -10.49 6.31
N VAL A 93 -9.49 -9.70 5.49
CA VAL A 93 -9.60 -9.96 4.05
C VAL A 93 -9.32 -8.70 3.23
N PRO A 94 -8.72 -8.83 2.04
CA PRO A 94 -8.62 -7.73 1.10
C PRO A 94 -9.97 -7.47 0.44
N ILE A 95 -10.30 -6.20 0.20
CA ILE A 95 -11.54 -5.81 -0.51
C ILE A 95 -11.27 -5.12 -1.85
N VAL A 96 -10.15 -4.41 -1.99
CA VAL A 96 -9.77 -3.74 -3.24
C VAL A 96 -8.27 -3.50 -3.27
N HIS A 97 -7.64 -3.66 -4.44
CA HIS A 97 -6.26 -3.23 -4.65
C HIS A 97 -6.18 -1.71 -4.76
N VAL A 98 -5.02 -1.14 -4.38
CA VAL A 98 -4.77 0.30 -4.48
C VAL A 98 -3.49 0.56 -5.27
N PRO A 99 -3.35 1.70 -5.98
CA PRO A 99 -2.11 2.04 -6.65
C PRO A 99 -0.92 2.00 -5.68
N THR A 100 0.14 1.30 -6.06
CA THR A 100 1.22 0.92 -5.14
C THR A 100 2.58 1.30 -5.70
N PRO A 101 3.40 2.08 -4.97
CA PRO A 101 4.78 2.31 -5.37
C PRO A 101 5.60 1.03 -5.17
N PRO A 102 6.37 0.60 -6.20
CA PRO A 102 7.20 -0.59 -6.12
C PRO A 102 8.35 -0.44 -5.10
N MET A 103 8.83 -1.57 -4.58
CA MET A 103 10.09 -1.60 -3.86
C MET A 103 11.24 -1.25 -4.80
N GLY A 104 12.23 -0.50 -4.29
CA GLY A 104 13.42 -0.14 -5.06
C GLY A 104 14.70 -0.40 -4.31
N LEU A 105 15.78 -0.62 -5.06
CA LEU A 105 17.14 -0.63 -4.57
C LEU A 105 17.72 0.76 -4.71
N TYR A 106 18.07 1.40 -3.60
CA TYR A 106 18.57 2.78 -3.55
C TYR A 106 19.98 2.84 -3.05
N SER A 107 20.72 3.89 -3.42
CA SER A 107 22.04 4.22 -2.92
C SER A 107 22.24 5.73 -2.88
N LYS A 108 22.95 6.21 -1.84
CA LYS A 108 23.51 7.57 -1.81
C LYS A 108 24.89 7.64 -2.48
N ARG A 109 25.56 6.48 -2.60
CA ARG A 109 26.98 6.40 -3.04
C ARG A 109 27.13 6.08 -4.51
N TYR A 110 26.24 5.27 -5.08
CA TYR A 110 26.34 4.76 -6.46
C TYR A 110 25.20 5.29 -7.32
N LYS A 111 25.46 5.47 -8.61
CA LYS A 111 24.48 5.99 -9.58
C LYS A 111 23.97 4.93 -10.55
N SER A 112 24.66 3.78 -10.63
CA SER A 112 24.23 2.65 -11.45
C SER A 112 24.56 1.33 -10.75
N LEU A 113 23.92 0.23 -11.20
CA LEU A 113 24.22 -1.12 -10.71
C LEU A 113 25.68 -1.52 -11.00
N ALA A 114 26.26 -1.01 -12.10
CA ALA A 114 27.64 -1.31 -12.51
C ALA A 114 28.67 -0.72 -11.54
N ASP A 115 28.37 0.41 -10.90
CA ASP A 115 29.29 1.11 -10.00
C ASP A 115 29.42 0.42 -8.62
N VAL A 116 28.48 -0.46 -8.28
CA VAL A 116 28.45 -1.13 -6.98
C VAL A 116 29.58 -2.14 -6.87
N PRO A 117 30.50 -2.03 -5.87
CA PRO A 117 31.63 -2.94 -5.74
C PRO A 117 31.21 -4.32 -5.21
N GLU A 118 32.09 -5.29 -5.35
CA GLU A 118 32.03 -6.55 -4.64
C GLU A 118 32.15 -6.31 -3.11
N GLY A 119 31.41 -7.05 -2.32
CA GLY A 119 31.41 -6.90 -0.86
C GLY A 119 30.56 -5.74 -0.32
N ALA A 120 29.82 -5.03 -1.19
CA ALA A 120 28.94 -3.96 -0.77
C ALA A 120 27.90 -4.41 0.27
N THR A 121 27.60 -3.50 1.20
CA THR A 121 26.56 -3.71 2.23
C THR A 121 25.20 -3.32 1.68
N VAL A 122 24.21 -4.19 1.81
CA VAL A 122 22.83 -3.92 1.43
C VAL A 122 21.87 -4.22 2.59
N THR A 123 21.10 -3.22 2.98
CA THR A 123 20.02 -3.42 3.96
C THR A 123 18.75 -3.88 3.26
N VAL A 124 18.04 -4.81 3.90
CA VAL A 124 16.77 -5.40 3.42
C VAL A 124 15.74 -5.40 4.54
N PRO A 125 14.43 -5.35 4.24
CA PRO A 125 13.41 -5.52 5.28
C PRO A 125 13.61 -6.83 6.04
N GLN A 126 13.39 -6.82 7.37
CA GLN A 126 13.60 -8.00 8.21
C GLN A 126 12.45 -9.01 8.20
N ASP A 127 11.25 -8.61 7.77
CA ASP A 127 10.14 -9.55 7.65
C ASP A 127 10.34 -10.46 6.43
N PRO A 128 10.07 -11.79 6.55
CA PRO A 128 10.39 -12.75 5.51
C PRO A 128 9.77 -12.47 4.15
N VAL A 129 8.56 -11.90 4.14
CA VAL A 129 7.82 -11.62 2.90
C VAL A 129 8.48 -10.48 2.10
N ASN A 130 8.89 -9.41 2.78
CA ASN A 130 9.55 -8.30 2.11
C ASN A 130 11.06 -8.54 1.92
N THR A 131 11.71 -9.36 2.78
CA THR A 131 13.03 -9.90 2.49
C THR A 131 13.04 -10.64 1.16
N ALA A 132 12.03 -11.49 0.90
CA ALA A 132 11.91 -12.24 -0.35
C ALA A 132 11.81 -11.29 -1.57
N ARG A 133 11.10 -10.16 -1.45
CA ARG A 133 11.05 -9.13 -2.51
C ARG A 133 12.42 -8.51 -2.76
N ALA A 134 13.13 -8.13 -1.69
CA ALA A 134 14.48 -7.57 -1.80
C ALA A 134 15.46 -8.54 -2.46
N LEU A 135 15.47 -9.81 -2.03
CA LEU A 135 16.34 -10.83 -2.61
C LEU A 135 16.03 -11.08 -4.10
N ARG A 136 14.77 -10.99 -4.53
CA ARG A 136 14.42 -11.06 -5.96
C ARG A 136 14.93 -9.87 -6.76
N ILE A 137 14.94 -8.66 -6.18
CA ILE A 137 15.57 -7.50 -6.84
C ILE A 137 17.07 -7.74 -7.02
N LEU A 138 17.76 -8.26 -6.00
CA LEU A 138 19.19 -8.58 -6.07
C LEU A 138 19.47 -9.71 -7.07
N ALA A 139 18.60 -10.72 -7.13
CA ALA A 139 18.70 -11.80 -8.13
C ALA A 139 18.47 -11.29 -9.55
N ALA A 140 17.48 -10.41 -9.75
CA ALA A 140 17.24 -9.76 -11.05
C ALA A 140 18.35 -8.77 -11.46
N ALA A 141 19.20 -8.35 -10.52
CA ALA A 141 20.44 -7.61 -10.79
C ALA A 141 21.63 -8.54 -11.13
N GLY A 142 21.46 -9.87 -11.00
CA GLY A 142 22.52 -10.87 -11.21
C GLY A 142 23.51 -10.97 -10.04
N TRP A 143 23.17 -10.43 -8.88
CA TRP A 143 24.09 -10.34 -7.74
C TRP A 143 23.98 -11.51 -6.75
N VAL A 144 22.85 -12.20 -6.76
CA VAL A 144 22.61 -13.42 -5.98
C VAL A 144 21.85 -14.44 -6.82
N THR A 145 21.91 -15.71 -6.42
CA THR A 145 21.10 -16.78 -7.01
C THR A 145 20.26 -17.43 -5.93
N ILE A 146 18.95 -17.49 -6.14
CA ILE A 146 18.00 -18.13 -5.23
C ILE A 146 17.98 -19.63 -5.54
N LYS A 147 17.97 -20.49 -4.50
CA LYS A 147 17.85 -21.96 -4.66
C LYS A 147 16.54 -22.32 -5.35
N PRO A 148 16.52 -23.36 -6.19
CA PRO A 148 15.27 -23.88 -6.74
C PRO A 148 14.43 -24.56 -5.63
N GLY A 149 13.11 -24.50 -5.78
CA GLY A 149 12.16 -25.19 -4.90
C GLY A 149 11.95 -24.58 -3.51
N VAL A 150 12.54 -23.41 -3.22
CA VAL A 150 12.27 -22.66 -1.98
C VAL A 150 10.94 -21.93 -2.06
N ASP A 151 10.36 -21.60 -0.91
CA ASP A 151 9.12 -20.80 -0.85
C ASP A 151 9.37 -19.40 -1.45
N PRO A 152 8.74 -19.03 -2.57
CA PRO A 152 9.04 -17.77 -3.24
C PRO A 152 8.58 -16.53 -2.46
N VAL A 153 7.76 -16.69 -1.43
CA VAL A 153 7.19 -15.58 -0.66
C VAL A 153 7.76 -15.45 0.76
N ALA A 154 8.69 -16.31 1.14
CA ALA A 154 9.31 -16.31 2.47
C ALA A 154 10.79 -16.71 2.38
N LEU A 155 11.59 -15.87 1.72
CA LEU A 155 13.02 -16.11 1.53
C LEU A 155 13.87 -15.45 2.63
N SER A 156 15.00 -16.07 2.89
CA SER A 156 16.09 -15.55 3.71
C SER A 156 17.43 -15.68 2.97
N GLU A 157 18.50 -15.15 3.54
CA GLU A 157 19.86 -15.33 2.98
C GLU A 157 20.27 -16.81 2.85
N ARG A 158 19.73 -17.70 3.72
CA ARG A 158 19.98 -19.15 3.69
C ARG A 158 19.43 -19.82 2.43
N ASP A 159 18.49 -19.17 1.74
CA ASP A 159 17.88 -19.66 0.52
C ASP A 159 18.64 -19.24 -0.74
N LEU A 160 19.76 -18.56 -0.58
CA LEU A 160 20.68 -18.27 -1.67
C LEU A 160 21.57 -19.48 -1.95
N SER A 161 21.72 -19.84 -3.22
CA SER A 161 22.70 -20.83 -3.68
C SER A 161 24.04 -20.19 -4.05
N ALA A 162 24.03 -18.91 -4.42
CA ALA A 162 25.24 -18.15 -4.72
C ALA A 162 25.07 -16.67 -4.41
N ASN A 163 26.17 -16.03 -4.04
CA ASN A 163 26.31 -14.61 -3.85
C ASN A 163 27.64 -14.13 -4.50
N PRO A 164 27.72 -14.18 -5.86
CA PRO A 164 28.96 -13.85 -6.58
C PRO A 164 29.42 -12.41 -6.34
N LYS A 165 28.49 -11.49 -6.01
CA LYS A 165 28.81 -10.11 -5.66
C LYS A 165 29.33 -9.96 -4.23
N LYS A 166 29.34 -11.05 -3.43
CA LYS A 166 29.74 -11.10 -2.01
C LYS A 166 29.05 -10.04 -1.15
N LEU A 167 27.79 -9.73 -1.45
CA LEU A 167 27.01 -8.73 -0.73
C LEU A 167 26.91 -9.10 0.76
N LYS A 168 27.02 -8.09 1.63
CA LYS A 168 26.70 -8.20 3.05
C LYS A 168 25.24 -7.79 3.23
N ILE A 169 24.36 -8.77 3.38
CA ILE A 169 22.92 -8.56 3.50
C ILE A 169 22.57 -8.35 4.97
N ILE A 170 21.99 -7.20 5.31
CA ILE A 170 21.68 -6.80 6.69
C ILE A 170 20.18 -6.56 6.81
N PRO A 171 19.44 -7.43 7.55
CA PRO A 171 18.03 -7.18 7.84
C PRO A 171 17.84 -5.97 8.77
N VAL A 172 16.90 -5.10 8.43
CA VAL A 172 16.52 -3.92 9.21
C VAL A 172 15.00 -3.79 9.29
N ASP A 173 14.50 -3.05 10.29
CA ASP A 173 13.10 -2.66 10.29
C ASP A 173 12.78 -1.85 9.02
N ALA A 174 11.67 -2.17 8.37
CA ALA A 174 11.31 -1.59 7.08
C ALA A 174 11.18 -0.06 7.11
N ALA A 175 10.69 0.50 8.23
CA ALA A 175 10.57 1.95 8.41
C ALA A 175 11.95 2.62 8.61
N GLN A 176 12.98 1.85 8.99
CA GLN A 176 14.36 2.35 9.14
C GLN A 176 15.19 2.19 7.87
N ALA A 177 14.74 1.39 6.90
CA ALA A 177 15.50 1.14 5.66
C ALA A 177 15.95 2.43 4.92
N PRO A 178 15.15 3.49 4.80
CA PRO A 178 15.63 4.73 4.16
C PRO A 178 16.79 5.38 4.91
N ARG A 179 16.78 5.35 6.25
CA ARG A 179 17.84 5.93 7.08
C ARG A 179 19.14 5.12 7.02
N SER A 180 19.02 3.81 6.81
CA SER A 180 20.21 2.94 6.69
C SER A 180 21.11 3.30 5.51
N LEU A 181 20.62 4.10 4.54
CA LEU A 181 21.44 4.66 3.44
C LEU A 181 22.56 5.61 3.91
N ASP A 182 22.56 6.04 5.16
CA ASP A 182 23.64 6.83 5.73
C ASP A 182 24.88 5.97 5.99
N ASP A 183 24.68 4.71 6.38
CA ASP A 183 25.75 3.79 6.78
C ASP A 183 25.97 2.67 5.75
N ALA A 184 24.93 2.16 5.11
CA ALA A 184 25.01 1.10 4.11
C ALA A 184 25.32 1.63 2.70
N ASP A 185 25.86 0.76 1.84
CA ASP A 185 26.08 1.06 0.44
C ASP A 185 24.78 1.12 -0.35
N LEU A 186 23.82 0.28 0.03
CA LEU A 186 22.52 0.11 -0.63
C LEU A 186 21.43 -0.20 0.42
N ALA A 187 20.20 0.13 0.06
CA ALA A 187 19.02 -0.31 0.80
C ALA A 187 17.91 -0.73 -0.17
N ALA A 188 17.31 -1.89 0.08
CA ALA A 188 16.05 -2.29 -0.55
C ALA A 188 14.89 -1.69 0.26
N ILE A 189 14.21 -0.71 -0.30
CA ILE A 189 13.21 0.10 0.40
C ILE A 189 11.85 -0.08 -0.24
N GLN A 190 10.84 -0.47 0.56
CA GLN A 190 9.45 -0.50 0.08
C GLN A 190 9.03 0.90 -0.37
N GLY A 191 8.30 0.98 -1.48
CA GLY A 191 8.00 2.25 -2.13
C GLY A 191 7.29 3.26 -1.24
N ASN A 192 6.40 2.82 -0.32
CA ASN A 192 5.75 3.72 0.62
C ASN A 192 6.76 4.42 1.56
N PHE A 193 7.74 3.69 2.09
CA PHE A 193 8.77 4.26 2.95
C PHE A 193 9.76 5.12 2.16
N ALA A 194 10.07 4.73 0.91
CA ALA A 194 10.90 5.55 0.03
C ALA A 194 10.24 6.92 -0.21
N VAL A 195 8.96 6.94 -0.59
CA VAL A 195 8.20 8.17 -0.82
C VAL A 195 8.05 8.99 0.47
N ALA A 196 7.75 8.35 1.61
CA ALA A 196 7.65 9.03 2.90
C ALA A 196 8.95 9.71 3.33
N TYR A 197 10.09 9.13 2.95
CA TYR A 197 11.43 9.68 3.22
C TYR A 197 11.84 10.78 2.22
N GLY A 198 11.08 10.98 1.15
CA GLY A 198 11.35 11.95 0.10
C GLY A 198 12.15 11.42 -1.09
N LEU A 199 12.39 10.10 -1.17
CA LEU A 199 13.02 9.47 -2.33
C LEU A 199 12.01 9.35 -3.47
N ARG A 200 12.50 9.54 -4.69
CA ARG A 200 11.68 9.32 -5.90
C ARG A 200 11.95 7.93 -6.46
N LEU A 201 10.92 7.30 -7.04
CA LEU A 201 11.07 5.98 -7.68
C LEU A 201 12.13 6.00 -8.80
N THR A 202 12.29 7.14 -9.47
CA THR A 202 13.29 7.35 -10.52
C THR A 202 14.74 7.42 -10.02
N GLU A 203 14.95 7.49 -8.70
CA GLU A 203 16.29 7.49 -8.07
C GLU A 203 16.73 6.07 -7.70
N ALA A 204 15.83 5.09 -7.79
CA ALA A 204 16.19 3.70 -7.56
C ALA A 204 17.15 3.20 -8.65
N LEU A 205 18.22 2.51 -8.26
CA LEU A 205 19.12 1.82 -9.19
C LEU A 205 18.38 0.69 -9.92
N LYS A 206 17.40 0.07 -9.24
CA LYS A 206 16.52 -0.94 -9.78
C LYS A 206 15.21 -0.96 -9.01
N LEU A 207 14.09 -0.97 -9.70
CA LEU A 207 12.77 -1.26 -9.13
C LEU A 207 12.46 -2.75 -9.28
N GLU A 208 11.61 -3.27 -8.39
CA GLU A 208 11.05 -4.61 -8.54
C GLU A 208 10.10 -4.66 -9.74
N ASP A 209 9.99 -5.84 -10.36
CA ASP A 209 8.88 -6.17 -11.25
C ASP A 209 7.70 -6.65 -10.40
N MET A 210 6.81 -5.70 -10.06
CA MET A 210 5.73 -5.93 -9.11
C MET A 210 4.56 -6.66 -9.77
N THR A 211 4.33 -7.90 -9.36
CA THR A 211 3.15 -8.69 -9.74
C THR A 211 1.94 -8.35 -8.85
N LEU A 212 0.73 -8.68 -9.31
CA LEU A 212 -0.52 -8.32 -8.65
C LEU A 212 -0.60 -8.71 -7.15
N PRO A 213 -0.12 -9.88 -6.70
CA PRO A 213 -0.14 -10.24 -5.28
C PRO A 213 0.65 -9.29 -4.36
N TYR A 214 1.57 -8.50 -4.91
CA TYR A 214 2.35 -7.49 -4.19
C TYR A 214 1.77 -6.07 -4.30
N VAL A 215 0.69 -5.89 -5.07
CA VAL A 215 -0.07 -4.62 -5.06
C VAL A 215 -0.83 -4.53 -3.74
N ASN A 216 -0.74 -3.37 -3.09
CA ASN A 216 -1.36 -3.16 -1.78
C ASN A 216 -2.89 -3.17 -1.89
N VAL A 217 -3.52 -3.45 -0.76
CA VAL A 217 -4.97 -3.60 -0.64
C VAL A 217 -5.52 -2.75 0.50
N VAL A 218 -6.81 -2.45 0.40
CA VAL A 218 -7.61 -2.13 1.58
C VAL A 218 -7.99 -3.44 2.24
N ALA A 219 -7.67 -3.60 3.52
CA ALA A 219 -8.04 -4.76 4.31
C ALA A 219 -9.05 -4.39 5.39
N VAL A 220 -10.02 -5.29 5.59
CA VAL A 220 -11.07 -5.19 6.61
C VAL A 220 -11.19 -6.53 7.35
N LYS A 221 -11.86 -6.54 8.50
CA LYS A 221 -12.26 -7.80 9.14
C LYS A 221 -13.22 -8.56 8.22
N ARG A 222 -13.09 -9.89 8.13
CA ARG A 222 -13.93 -10.73 7.25
C ARG A 222 -15.42 -10.52 7.47
N SER A 223 -15.84 -10.35 8.72
CA SER A 223 -17.24 -10.07 9.06
C SER A 223 -17.77 -8.76 8.44
N ASN A 224 -16.87 -7.83 8.08
CA ASN A 224 -17.22 -6.53 7.52
C ASN A 224 -17.04 -6.47 6.00
N LYS A 225 -16.66 -7.59 5.35
CA LYS A 225 -16.35 -7.63 3.91
C LYS A 225 -17.50 -7.05 3.05
N ASP A 226 -18.72 -7.38 3.42
CA ASP A 226 -19.92 -6.97 2.69
C ASP A 226 -20.67 -5.81 3.38
N ALA A 227 -20.07 -5.21 4.41
CA ALA A 227 -20.62 -4.04 5.07
C ALA A 227 -20.70 -2.84 4.10
N LYS A 228 -21.68 -1.95 4.34
CA LYS A 228 -21.91 -0.80 3.46
C LYS A 228 -20.65 0.05 3.28
N PHE A 229 -19.91 0.34 4.34
CA PHE A 229 -18.68 1.13 4.25
C PHE A 229 -17.62 0.46 3.38
N ALA A 230 -17.47 -0.87 3.45
CA ALA A 230 -16.52 -1.63 2.65
C ALA A 230 -16.89 -1.57 1.16
N GLN A 231 -18.18 -1.74 0.83
CA GLN A 231 -18.68 -1.59 -0.54
C GLN A 231 -18.46 -0.16 -1.06
N ASP A 232 -18.72 0.86 -0.23
CA ASP A 232 -18.52 2.26 -0.60
C ASP A 232 -17.04 2.60 -0.83
N ILE A 233 -16.12 2.05 -0.03
CA ILE A 233 -14.67 2.17 -0.27
C ILE A 233 -14.29 1.54 -1.61
N VAL A 234 -14.75 0.31 -1.89
CA VAL A 234 -14.49 -0.36 -3.18
C VAL A 234 -15.00 0.47 -4.35
N ALA A 235 -16.23 0.99 -4.24
CA ALA A 235 -16.82 1.85 -5.28
C ALA A 235 -16.01 3.13 -5.50
N ALA A 236 -15.53 3.78 -4.42
CA ALA A 236 -14.73 4.99 -4.50
C ALA A 236 -13.37 4.75 -5.18
N TYR A 237 -12.69 3.65 -4.86
CA TYR A 237 -11.42 3.29 -5.52
C TYR A 237 -11.60 2.96 -7.00
N ARG A 238 -12.72 2.36 -7.39
CA ARG A 238 -13.03 2.01 -8.79
C ARG A 238 -13.66 3.16 -9.58
N ALA A 239 -13.94 4.29 -8.95
CA ALA A 239 -14.54 5.41 -9.60
C ALA A 239 -13.59 6.07 -10.62
N PRO A 240 -14.08 6.44 -11.82
CA PRO A 240 -13.27 7.13 -12.84
C PRO A 240 -12.63 8.42 -12.32
N GLU A 241 -13.26 9.09 -11.36
CA GLU A 241 -12.77 10.31 -10.72
C GLU A 241 -11.44 10.05 -10.01
N PHE A 242 -11.34 8.94 -9.27
CA PHE A 242 -10.10 8.56 -8.58
C PHE A 242 -9.00 8.20 -9.58
N GLN A 243 -9.35 7.46 -10.64
CA GLN A 243 -8.39 7.11 -11.69
C GLN A 243 -7.81 8.38 -12.33
N ARG A 244 -8.66 9.32 -12.77
CA ARG A 244 -8.22 10.58 -13.37
C ARG A 244 -7.35 11.41 -12.44
N LEU A 245 -7.75 11.51 -11.16
CA LEU A 245 -6.98 12.22 -10.15
C LEU A 245 -5.57 11.57 -9.99
N PHE A 246 -5.52 10.24 -9.94
CA PHE A 246 -4.28 9.52 -9.75
C PHE A 246 -3.35 9.68 -10.95
N GLU A 247 -3.84 9.47 -12.16
CA GLU A 247 -3.06 9.56 -13.40
C GLU A 247 -2.54 10.98 -13.68
N SER A 248 -3.30 12.00 -13.29
CA SER A 248 -2.89 13.41 -13.46
C SER A 248 -1.83 13.89 -12.47
N ASN A 249 -1.57 13.14 -11.40
CA ASN A 249 -0.64 13.56 -10.35
C ASN A 249 0.77 13.02 -10.61
N ALA A 250 1.70 13.91 -10.94
CA ALA A 250 3.08 13.56 -11.23
C ALA A 250 3.81 12.86 -10.07
N VAL A 251 3.40 13.10 -8.82
CA VAL A 251 3.98 12.47 -7.62
C VAL A 251 3.76 10.95 -7.60
N TRP A 252 2.67 10.48 -8.22
CA TRP A 252 2.30 9.06 -8.25
C TRP A 252 2.75 8.35 -9.54
N LYS A 253 3.55 9.00 -10.35
CA LYS A 253 4.10 8.39 -11.57
C LYS A 253 5.01 7.21 -11.24
N GLY A 254 4.83 6.10 -11.96
CA GLY A 254 5.63 4.88 -11.77
C GLY A 254 5.07 3.91 -10.74
N TYR A 255 3.89 4.20 -10.15
CA TYR A 255 3.21 3.21 -9.32
C TYR A 255 2.64 2.08 -10.16
N ARG A 256 2.62 0.87 -9.61
CA ARG A 256 1.84 -0.25 -10.17
C ARG A 256 0.36 0.04 -9.94
N LEU A 257 -0.38 0.16 -11.04
CA LEU A 257 -1.82 0.40 -11.00
C LEU A 257 -2.58 -0.91 -10.80
N PRO A 258 -3.72 -0.89 -10.09
CA PRO A 258 -4.63 -2.02 -10.04
C PRO A 258 -5.20 -2.35 -11.43
N ASP A 259 -5.54 -3.63 -11.64
CA ASP A 259 -5.99 -4.11 -12.96
C ASP A 259 -7.38 -3.54 -13.38
N TYR A 260 -8.13 -2.94 -12.45
CA TYR A 260 -9.38 -2.26 -12.76
C TYR A 260 -9.19 -0.82 -13.29
N PHE A 261 -7.98 -0.27 -13.25
CA PHE A 261 -7.69 0.99 -13.93
C PHE A 261 -7.69 0.72 -15.44
N THR A 262 -8.68 1.25 -16.13
CA THR A 262 -8.76 1.18 -17.59
C THR A 262 -7.73 2.14 -18.18
N PRO A 263 -6.91 1.73 -19.18
CA PRO A 263 -6.04 2.67 -19.87
C PRO A 263 -6.87 3.84 -20.42
N THR A 264 -6.57 5.06 -20.00
CA THR A 264 -7.12 6.25 -20.64
C THR A 264 -6.56 6.26 -22.06
N THR A 265 -7.38 5.86 -23.02
CA THR A 265 -7.08 6.04 -24.43
C THR A 265 -7.00 7.56 -24.64
N THR A 266 -5.79 8.10 -24.65
CA THR A 266 -5.56 9.43 -25.21
C THR A 266 -6.01 9.31 -26.66
N ALA A 267 -7.19 9.84 -26.96
CA ALA A 267 -7.64 10.03 -28.32
C ALA A 267 -6.57 10.89 -29.00
N SER A 268 -5.68 10.23 -29.72
CA SER A 268 -4.85 10.88 -30.71
C SER A 268 -5.81 11.51 -31.72
N SER A 269 -6.11 12.79 -31.54
CA SER A 269 -6.73 13.61 -32.56
C SER A 269 -5.73 13.75 -33.72
N GLY A 270 -5.60 12.67 -34.50
CA GLY A 270 -5.06 12.73 -35.84
C GLY A 270 -6.05 13.57 -36.66
N LYS A 271 -5.72 14.79 -36.91
CA LYS A 271 -6.33 15.57 -38.00
C LYS A 271 -5.71 15.09 -39.30
N PRO A 272 -6.54 14.94 -40.35
CA PRO A 272 -6.09 14.59 -41.69
C PRO A 272 -5.22 15.66 -42.33
#